data_f41954d2854bf289dd9210a28061f301
#
_entry.id   f41954d2854bf289dd9210a28061f301
#
_cell.length_a   1.000
_cell.length_b   1.000
_cell.length_c   1.000
_cell.angle_alpha   90.00
_cell.angle_beta   90.00
_cell.angle_gamma   90.00
#
_symmetry.space_group_name_H-M   'P 1'
#
loop_
_entity.id
_entity.type
_entity.pdbx_description
1 polymer ?
#
loop_
_entity_poly.entity_id
_entity_poly.type
_entity_poly.pdbx_seq_one_letter_code
_entity_poly.pdbx_strand_id
1 'polypeptide(L)'
;MSAAVRLLGAALVAFSGWATGWWLTEKKRRRLAALEQLERLIALAQDEIVYRAAPLSEILALLKARRDMPGLCLEECGQLEEFSCPPDLDRPAWDQLEGFFTRLGSAAGQEEARHCAYYLKRCALLREGARQEYEQAKQLYTKAGLCCGVLAALMLF
;
A
#
# COMPACT_ATOMS: atom_id res chain seq x y z
N MET A 1 -22.75 15.42 -39.88
CA MET A 1 -22.61 15.06 -38.46
C MET A 1 -22.52 16.32 -37.64
N SER A 2 -23.44 16.54 -36.72
CA SER A 2 -23.53 17.79 -35.96
C SER A 2 -22.28 17.98 -35.06
N ALA A 3 -21.80 19.19 -34.91
CA ALA A 3 -20.67 19.57 -34.04
C ALA A 3 -20.86 19.01 -32.62
N ALA A 4 -22.10 18.89 -32.16
CA ALA A 4 -22.47 18.31 -30.88
C ALA A 4 -22.03 16.84 -30.74
N VAL A 5 -22.10 16.02 -31.77
CA VAL A 5 -21.69 14.59 -31.74
C VAL A 5 -20.16 14.50 -31.63
N ARG A 6 -19.42 15.35 -32.29
CA ARG A 6 -17.95 15.42 -32.22
C ARG A 6 -17.49 15.87 -30.83
N LEU A 7 -18.12 16.86 -30.24
CA LEU A 7 -17.87 17.34 -28.89
C LEU A 7 -18.12 16.25 -27.85
N LEU A 8 -19.23 15.54 -27.99
CA LEU A 8 -19.60 14.45 -27.07
C LEU A 8 -18.60 13.28 -27.15
N GLY A 9 -18.16 12.92 -28.35
CA GLY A 9 -17.13 11.89 -28.56
C GLY A 9 -15.78 12.27 -27.92
N ALA A 10 -15.31 13.50 -28.14
CA ALA A 10 -14.07 14.00 -27.55
C ALA A 10 -14.13 14.05 -26.02
N ALA A 11 -15.26 14.49 -25.46
CA ALA A 11 -15.46 14.50 -24.00
C ALA A 11 -15.44 13.09 -23.40
N LEU A 12 -16.07 12.10 -24.05
CA LEU A 12 -16.07 10.71 -23.59
C LEU A 12 -14.66 10.10 -23.60
N VAL A 13 -13.87 10.36 -24.65
CA VAL A 13 -12.48 9.87 -24.73
C VAL A 13 -11.61 10.50 -23.64
N ALA A 14 -11.72 11.81 -23.44
CA ALA A 14 -10.98 12.52 -22.40
C ALA A 14 -11.36 12.03 -21.00
N PHE A 15 -12.65 11.81 -20.74
CA PHE A 15 -13.15 11.32 -19.46
C PHE A 15 -12.69 9.88 -19.16
N SER A 16 -12.72 8.99 -20.16
CA SER A 16 -12.26 7.62 -20.00
C SER A 16 -10.77 7.53 -19.70
N GLY A 17 -9.95 8.32 -20.37
CA GLY A 17 -8.52 8.43 -20.11
C GLY A 17 -8.22 8.97 -18.71
N TRP A 18 -8.94 10.00 -18.26
CA TRP A 18 -8.82 10.55 -16.92
C TRP A 18 -9.24 9.54 -15.83
N ALA A 19 -10.37 8.86 -16.01
CA ALA A 19 -10.87 7.88 -15.07
C ALA A 19 -9.91 6.69 -14.91
N THR A 20 -9.33 6.19 -16.02
CA THR A 20 -8.33 5.11 -16.00
C THR A 20 -7.07 5.54 -15.26
N GLY A 21 -6.58 6.75 -15.53
CA GLY A 21 -5.41 7.30 -14.85
C GLY A 21 -5.64 7.48 -13.35
N TRP A 22 -6.81 7.96 -12.96
CA TRP A 22 -7.18 8.11 -11.55
C TRP A 22 -7.24 6.76 -10.82
N TRP A 23 -7.86 5.75 -11.45
CA TRP A 23 -7.96 4.39 -10.88
C TRP A 23 -6.58 3.73 -10.68
N LEU A 24 -5.67 3.85 -11.65
CA LEU A 24 -4.30 3.34 -11.55
C LEU A 24 -3.49 4.03 -10.44
N THR A 25 -3.64 5.34 -10.31
CA THR A 25 -2.98 6.13 -9.25
C THR A 25 -3.52 5.75 -7.87
N GLU A 26 -4.84 5.55 -7.76
CA GLU A 26 -5.48 5.14 -6.53
C GLU A 26 -5.02 3.75 -6.07
N LYS A 27 -4.87 2.80 -7.00
CA LYS A 27 -4.33 1.47 -6.70
C LYS A 27 -2.90 1.55 -6.12
N LYS A 28 -2.04 2.39 -6.71
CA LYS A 28 -0.68 2.60 -6.20
C LYS A 28 -0.68 3.30 -4.84
N ARG A 29 -1.58 4.24 -4.62
CA ARG A 29 -1.77 4.91 -3.31
C ARG A 29 -2.16 3.92 -2.22
N ARG A 30 -3.10 3.02 -2.50
CA ARG A 30 -3.53 1.98 -1.54
C ARG A 30 -2.40 1.02 -1.21
N ARG A 31 -1.61 0.58 -2.21
CA ARG A 31 -0.42 -0.23 -1.98
C ARG A 31 0.59 0.47 -1.06
N LEU A 32 0.86 1.74 -1.29
CA LEU A 32 1.74 2.54 -0.43
C LEU A 32 1.19 2.62 1.00
N ALA A 33 -0.10 2.91 1.16
CA ALA A 33 -0.75 2.97 2.47
C ALA A 33 -0.69 1.62 3.21
N ALA A 34 -0.87 0.49 2.51
CA ALA A 34 -0.75 -0.84 3.10
C ALA A 34 0.69 -1.11 3.61
N LEU A 35 1.72 -0.74 2.85
CA LEU A 35 3.11 -0.86 3.28
C LEU A 35 3.44 0.04 4.48
N GLU A 36 2.91 1.25 4.53
CA GLU A 36 3.06 2.15 5.68
C GLU A 36 2.41 1.58 6.94
N GLN A 37 1.24 0.95 6.80
CA GLN A 37 0.56 0.29 7.92
C GLN A 37 1.34 -0.95 8.40
N LEU A 38 1.87 -1.77 7.48
CA LEU A 38 2.73 -2.91 7.81
C LEU A 38 4.01 -2.48 8.53
N GLU A 39 4.66 -1.41 8.07
CA GLU A 39 5.84 -0.87 8.74
C GLU A 39 5.54 -0.45 10.18
N ARG A 40 4.41 0.22 10.41
CA ARG A 40 3.95 0.60 11.76
C ARG A 40 3.64 -0.64 12.61
N LEU A 41 3.02 -1.65 12.02
CA LEU A 41 2.74 -2.92 12.73
C LEU A 41 4.04 -3.58 13.18
N ILE A 42 5.03 -3.73 12.28
CA ILE A 42 6.32 -4.34 12.60
C ILE A 42 7.07 -3.53 13.67
N ALA A 43 7.04 -2.20 13.58
CA ALA A 43 7.68 -1.32 14.56
C ALA A 43 7.04 -1.46 15.95
N LEU A 44 5.71 -1.49 16.03
CA LEU A 44 5.00 -1.69 17.29
C LEU A 44 5.25 -3.09 17.87
N ALA A 45 5.26 -4.12 17.04
CA ALA A 45 5.60 -5.47 17.48
C ALA A 45 7.02 -5.52 18.02
N GLN A 46 7.98 -4.85 17.38
CA GLN A 46 9.35 -4.76 17.86
C GLN A 46 9.44 -4.10 19.23
N ASP A 47 8.75 -2.95 19.41
CA ASP A 47 8.77 -2.23 20.68
C ASP A 47 8.19 -3.07 21.83
N GLU A 48 7.08 -3.76 21.62
CA GLU A 48 6.45 -4.61 22.63
C GLU A 48 7.30 -5.84 22.96
N ILE A 49 7.94 -6.47 21.96
CA ILE A 49 8.80 -7.63 22.17
C ILE A 49 10.09 -7.24 22.89
N VAL A 50 10.75 -6.18 22.42
CA VAL A 50 12.08 -5.80 22.92
C VAL A 50 12.02 -5.17 24.31
N TYR A 51 11.04 -4.30 24.56
CA TYR A 51 10.97 -3.52 25.81
C TYR A 51 10.05 -4.13 26.86
N ARG A 52 9.00 -4.84 26.46
CA ARG A 52 8.01 -5.41 27.39
C ARG A 52 8.03 -6.92 27.49
N ALA A 53 8.72 -7.60 26.58
CA ALA A 53 8.67 -9.06 26.46
C ALA A 53 7.23 -9.60 26.46
N ALA A 54 6.31 -8.85 25.83
CA ALA A 54 4.89 -9.17 25.81
C ALA A 54 4.64 -10.43 24.96
N PRO A 55 3.72 -11.30 25.38
CA PRO A 55 3.34 -12.46 24.57
C PRO A 55 2.60 -12.00 23.29
N LEU A 56 2.76 -12.75 22.21
CA LEU A 56 2.18 -12.47 20.88
C LEU A 56 0.68 -12.20 20.90
N SER A 57 -0.06 -12.90 21.79
CA SER A 57 -1.50 -12.70 21.97
C SER A 57 -1.86 -11.31 22.49
N GLU A 58 -1.04 -10.76 23.39
CA GLU A 58 -1.22 -9.41 23.94
C GLU A 58 -0.90 -8.35 22.88
N ILE A 59 0.16 -8.56 22.09
CA ILE A 59 0.52 -7.70 20.95
C ILE A 59 -0.62 -7.64 19.94
N LEU A 60 -1.19 -8.79 19.58
CA LEU A 60 -2.33 -8.84 18.66
C LEU A 60 -3.56 -8.11 19.20
N ALA A 61 -3.87 -8.29 20.49
CA ALA A 61 -4.97 -7.59 21.15
C ALA A 61 -4.77 -6.06 21.13
N LEU A 62 -3.54 -5.62 21.37
CA LEU A 62 -3.16 -4.21 21.34
C LEU A 62 -3.25 -3.60 19.92
N LEU A 63 -2.82 -4.35 18.91
CA LEU A 63 -2.93 -3.95 17.50
C LEU A 63 -4.38 -3.84 17.04
N LYS A 64 -5.25 -4.78 17.45
CA LYS A 64 -6.70 -4.74 17.17
C LYS A 64 -7.37 -3.55 17.85
N ALA A 65 -6.99 -3.24 19.08
CA ALA A 65 -7.58 -2.14 19.85
C ALA A 65 -7.30 -0.76 19.24
N ARG A 66 -6.18 -0.60 18.54
CA ARG A 66 -5.76 0.71 17.98
C ARG A 66 -6.57 1.17 16.78
N ARG A 67 -7.19 0.32 16.00
CA ARG A 67 -8.02 0.62 14.81
C ARG A 67 -7.43 1.60 13.79
N ASP A 68 -6.12 1.88 13.88
CA ASP A 68 -5.41 2.82 13.01
C ASP A 68 -4.83 2.17 11.74
N MET A 69 -5.10 0.87 11.55
CA MET A 69 -4.61 0.08 10.43
C MET A 69 -5.75 -0.66 9.68
N PRO A 70 -6.75 0.04 9.15
CA PRO A 70 -7.94 -0.61 8.56
C PRO A 70 -7.63 -1.44 7.31
N GLY A 71 -6.55 -1.12 6.59
CA GLY A 71 -6.14 -1.84 5.37
C GLY A 71 -5.54 -3.22 5.64
N LEU A 72 -5.20 -3.56 6.89
CA LEU A 72 -4.58 -4.83 7.23
C LEU A 72 -5.57 -5.92 7.63
N CYS A 73 -6.87 -5.63 7.80
CA CYS A 73 -7.91 -6.60 8.16
C CYS A 73 -7.56 -7.43 9.42
N LEU A 74 -6.89 -6.83 10.40
CA LEU A 74 -6.41 -7.51 11.62
C LEU A 74 -7.56 -8.10 12.46
N GLU A 75 -8.78 -7.60 12.31
CA GLU A 75 -9.95 -8.06 13.06
C GLU A 75 -10.30 -9.53 12.75
N GLU A 76 -9.99 -10.00 11.54
CA GLU A 76 -10.28 -11.35 11.08
C GLU A 76 -9.21 -12.38 11.51
N CYS A 77 -8.03 -11.92 11.95
CA CYS A 77 -6.94 -12.81 12.36
C CYS A 77 -7.15 -13.35 13.77
N GLY A 78 -7.10 -14.67 13.92
CA GLY A 78 -7.07 -15.35 15.23
C GLY A 78 -5.71 -15.23 15.92
N GLN A 79 -4.65 -15.42 15.17
CA GLN A 79 -3.26 -15.34 15.61
C GLN A 79 -2.43 -14.54 14.61
N LEU A 80 -1.33 -13.91 15.09
CA LEU A 80 -0.48 -13.09 14.23
C LEU A 80 0.23 -13.94 13.16
N GLU A 81 0.47 -15.21 13.44
CA GLU A 81 1.07 -16.20 12.53
C GLU A 81 0.15 -16.55 11.35
N GLU A 82 -1.17 -16.39 11.51
CA GLU A 82 -2.18 -16.62 10.47
C GLU A 82 -2.46 -15.37 9.61
N PHE A 83 -1.69 -14.32 9.84
CA PHE A 83 -1.88 -13.07 9.10
C PHE A 83 -1.63 -13.29 7.60
N SER A 84 -2.64 -13.01 6.80
CA SER A 84 -2.61 -13.21 5.35
C SER A 84 -2.29 -11.93 4.60
N CYS A 85 -1.94 -12.08 3.32
CA CYS A 85 -1.64 -10.95 2.44
C CYS A 85 -2.77 -9.91 2.44
N PRO A 86 -2.49 -8.64 2.79
CA PRO A 86 -3.47 -7.58 2.70
C PRO A 86 -3.99 -7.42 1.25
N PRO A 87 -5.28 -7.10 1.05
CA PRO A 87 -5.89 -7.03 -0.28
C PRO A 87 -5.27 -5.97 -1.19
N ASP A 88 -4.72 -4.91 -0.61
CA ASP A 88 -4.10 -3.81 -1.33
C ASP A 88 -2.59 -4.01 -1.58
N LEU A 89 -2.01 -5.12 -1.10
CA LEU A 89 -0.60 -5.47 -1.30
C LEU A 89 -0.45 -6.51 -2.41
N ASP A 90 0.55 -6.34 -3.26
CA ASP A 90 0.89 -7.32 -4.29
C ASP A 90 1.66 -8.52 -3.71
N ARG A 91 1.42 -9.68 -4.31
CA ARG A 91 2.01 -10.95 -3.86
C ARG A 91 3.55 -10.91 -3.77
N PRO A 92 4.30 -10.37 -4.75
CA PRO A 92 5.76 -10.31 -4.67
C PRO A 92 6.30 -9.46 -3.50
N ALA A 93 5.57 -8.44 -3.06
CA ALA A 93 5.95 -7.67 -1.88
C ALA A 93 5.61 -8.42 -0.59
N TRP A 94 4.46 -9.12 -0.58
CA TRP A 94 4.06 -9.96 0.55
C TRP A 94 5.05 -11.10 0.80
N ASP A 95 5.46 -11.85 -0.23
CA ASP A 95 6.40 -12.97 -0.13
C ASP A 95 7.73 -12.57 0.53
N GLN A 96 8.09 -11.29 0.47
CA GLN A 96 9.26 -10.74 1.14
C GLN A 96 9.04 -10.43 2.63
N LEU A 97 7.79 -10.31 3.07
CA LEU A 97 7.40 -9.91 4.43
C LEU A 97 6.73 -11.05 5.21
N GLU A 98 6.17 -12.04 4.52
CA GLU A 98 5.46 -13.19 5.13
C GLU A 98 6.33 -13.92 6.18
N GLY A 99 7.62 -14.03 5.90
CA GLY A 99 8.58 -14.64 6.83
C GLY A 99 8.69 -13.93 8.18
N PHE A 100 8.26 -12.69 8.29
CA PHE A 100 8.16 -11.98 9.57
C PHE A 100 7.11 -12.65 10.46
N PHE A 101 5.92 -12.85 9.93
CA PHE A 101 4.78 -13.36 10.69
C PHE A 101 4.96 -14.84 11.06
N THR A 102 5.48 -15.66 10.14
CA THR A 102 5.68 -17.10 10.36
C THR A 102 6.77 -17.44 11.37
N ARG A 103 7.73 -16.53 11.60
CA ARG A 103 8.86 -16.75 12.52
C ARG A 103 8.79 -15.89 13.78
N LEU A 104 7.79 -15.03 13.88
CA LEU A 104 7.62 -14.15 15.02
C LEU A 104 7.39 -14.96 16.30
N GLY A 105 8.16 -14.68 17.37
CA GLY A 105 8.06 -15.40 18.63
C GLY A 105 8.81 -16.74 18.69
N SER A 106 9.48 -17.14 17.61
CA SER A 106 10.26 -18.40 17.59
C SER A 106 11.65 -18.27 18.21
N ALA A 107 12.16 -17.05 18.34
CA ALA A 107 13.46 -16.75 18.92
C ALA A 107 13.34 -15.96 20.22
N ALA A 108 14.38 -15.94 21.03
CA ALA A 108 14.38 -15.24 22.32
C ALA A 108 15.23 -13.96 22.28
N GLY A 109 14.67 -12.89 22.84
CA GLY A 109 15.43 -11.67 23.16
C GLY A 109 16.13 -11.00 21.99
N GLN A 110 17.45 -11.06 21.95
CA GLN A 110 18.25 -10.31 21.00
C GLN A 110 18.14 -10.80 19.54
N GLU A 111 17.85 -12.08 19.34
CA GLU A 111 17.62 -12.62 17.99
C GLU A 111 16.29 -12.15 17.41
N GLU A 112 15.27 -12.11 18.25
CA GLU A 112 13.96 -11.56 17.85
C GLU A 112 14.04 -10.08 17.49
N ALA A 113 14.81 -9.30 18.27
CA ALA A 113 15.06 -7.88 17.95
C ALA A 113 15.75 -7.71 16.57
N ARG A 114 16.72 -8.55 16.24
CA ARG A 114 17.40 -8.54 14.94
C ARG A 114 16.44 -8.96 13.82
N HIS A 115 15.60 -9.94 14.06
CA HIS A 115 14.56 -10.37 13.12
C HIS A 115 13.60 -9.21 12.79
N CYS A 116 13.05 -8.56 13.80
CA CYS A 116 12.19 -7.40 13.62
C CYS A 116 12.90 -6.26 12.87
N ALA A 117 14.14 -5.93 13.24
CA ALA A 117 14.91 -4.88 12.58
C ALA A 117 15.19 -5.18 11.09
N TYR A 118 15.45 -6.45 10.74
CA TYR A 118 15.63 -6.86 9.36
C TYR A 118 14.37 -6.62 8.52
N TYR A 119 13.20 -7.07 9.00
CA TYR A 119 11.95 -6.90 8.27
C TYR A 119 11.46 -5.46 8.25
N LEU A 120 11.73 -4.68 9.29
CA LEU A 120 11.46 -3.25 9.30
C LEU A 120 12.22 -2.54 8.16
N LYS A 121 13.51 -2.83 8.03
CA LYS A 121 14.33 -2.29 6.95
C LYS A 121 13.83 -2.75 5.57
N ARG A 122 13.43 -4.01 5.46
CA ARG A 122 12.87 -4.57 4.22
C ARG A 122 11.57 -3.88 3.83
N CYS A 123 10.67 -3.69 4.77
CA CYS A 123 9.40 -2.98 4.58
C CYS A 123 9.63 -1.52 4.18
N ALA A 124 10.58 -0.82 4.80
CA ALA A 124 10.95 0.54 4.44
C ALA A 124 11.45 0.67 2.99
N LEU A 125 12.25 -0.29 2.50
CA LEU A 125 12.70 -0.33 1.10
C LEU A 125 11.54 -0.54 0.13
N LEU A 126 10.62 -1.46 0.44
CA LEU A 126 9.41 -1.69 -0.37
C LEU A 126 8.50 -0.47 -0.41
N ARG A 127 8.33 0.19 0.74
CA ARG A 127 7.56 1.43 0.85
C ARG A 127 8.18 2.55 -0.01
N GLU A 128 9.49 2.74 0.05
CA GLU A 128 10.16 3.76 -0.75
C GLU A 128 10.01 3.51 -2.26
N GLY A 129 10.15 2.24 -2.70
CA GLY A 129 9.87 1.86 -4.08
C GLY A 129 8.42 2.15 -4.49
N ALA A 130 7.46 1.77 -3.65
CA ALA A 130 6.04 2.04 -3.90
C ALA A 130 5.71 3.55 -3.94
N ARG A 131 6.38 4.34 -3.11
CA ARG A 131 6.26 5.81 -3.10
C ARG A 131 6.75 6.41 -4.41
N GLN A 132 7.92 6.00 -4.88
CA GLN A 132 8.47 6.46 -6.16
C GLN A 132 7.55 6.09 -7.33
N GLU A 133 7.03 4.86 -7.35
CA GLU A 133 6.06 4.44 -8.36
C GLU A 133 4.76 5.26 -8.32
N TYR A 134 4.27 5.60 -7.13
CA TYR A 134 3.09 6.45 -6.97
C TYR A 134 3.34 7.88 -7.47
N GLU A 135 4.47 8.49 -7.11
CA GLU A 135 4.84 9.84 -7.54
C GLU A 135 5.04 9.92 -9.05
N GLN A 136 5.71 8.93 -9.65
CA GLN A 136 5.88 8.83 -11.11
C GLN A 136 4.53 8.70 -11.82
N ALA A 137 3.65 7.82 -11.33
CA ALA A 137 2.32 7.67 -11.90
C ALA A 137 1.53 8.98 -11.82
N LYS A 138 1.52 9.64 -10.66
CA LYS A 138 0.84 10.92 -10.47
C LYS A 138 1.33 11.99 -11.47
N GLN A 139 2.64 12.11 -11.64
CA GLN A 139 3.22 13.07 -12.60
C GLN A 139 2.87 12.71 -14.05
N LEU A 140 2.93 11.43 -14.41
CA LEU A 140 2.62 10.96 -15.77
C LEU A 140 1.16 11.27 -16.13
N TYR A 141 0.21 10.95 -15.26
CA TYR A 141 -1.20 11.18 -15.52
C TYR A 141 -1.57 12.66 -15.54
N THR A 142 -0.92 13.50 -14.73
CA THR A 142 -1.11 14.95 -14.79
C THR A 142 -0.63 15.51 -16.12
N LYS A 143 0.55 15.10 -16.60
CA LYS A 143 1.10 15.55 -17.87
C LYS A 143 0.31 15.00 -19.07
N ALA A 144 -0.08 13.74 -19.05
CA ALA A 144 -0.88 13.11 -20.10
C ALA A 144 -2.28 13.76 -20.21
N GLY A 145 -2.93 14.04 -19.08
CA GLY A 145 -4.22 14.73 -19.06
C GLY A 145 -4.14 16.12 -19.70
N LEU A 146 -3.08 16.86 -19.42
CA LEU A 146 -2.85 18.18 -20.01
C LEU A 146 -2.61 18.08 -21.53
N CYS A 147 -1.77 17.12 -21.98
CA CYS A 147 -1.54 16.89 -23.40
C CYS A 147 -2.83 16.47 -24.14
N CYS A 148 -3.60 15.56 -23.59
CA CYS A 148 -4.88 15.14 -24.17
C CYS A 148 -5.88 16.31 -24.23
N GLY A 149 -5.94 17.15 -23.22
CA GLY A 149 -6.77 18.35 -23.21
C GLY A 149 -6.40 19.35 -24.31
N VAL A 150 -5.10 19.60 -24.51
CA VAL A 150 -4.60 20.47 -25.58
C VAL A 150 -4.90 19.89 -26.97
N LEU A 151 -4.65 18.58 -27.17
CA LEU A 151 -4.97 17.91 -28.44
C LEU A 151 -6.47 17.95 -28.75
N ALA A 152 -7.32 17.73 -27.76
CA ALA A 152 -8.76 17.81 -27.91
C ALA A 152 -9.20 19.26 -28.28
N ALA A 153 -8.61 20.28 -27.68
CA ALA A 153 -8.85 21.66 -28.00
C ALA A 153 -8.43 21.99 -29.43
N LEU A 154 -7.26 21.50 -29.88
CA LEU A 154 -6.78 21.73 -31.27
C LEU A 154 -7.64 21.04 -32.34
N MET A 155 -8.26 19.90 -32.02
CA MET A 155 -9.17 19.18 -32.93
C MET A 155 -10.53 19.86 -33.07
N LEU A 156 -10.87 20.75 -32.13
CA LEU A 156 -12.14 21.49 -32.13
C LEU A 156 -12.08 22.84 -32.86
N PHE A 157 -10.86 23.38 -33.04
CA PHE A 157 -10.61 24.59 -33.82
C PHE A 157 -10.21 24.24 -35.25
#